data_9209416a1db9b26c6d7d2c7caf323479
#
_entry.id   9209416a1db9b26c6d7d2c7caf323479
#
_cell.length_a   1.000
_cell.length_b   1.000
_cell.length_c   1.000
_cell.angle_alpha   90.00
_cell.angle_beta   90.00
_cell.angle_gamma   90.00
#
_symmetry.space_group_name_H-M   'P 1'
#
loop_
_entity.id
_entity.type
_entity.pdbx_description
1 polymer ?
#
loop_
_entity_poly.entity_id
_entity_poly.type
_entity_poly.pdbx_seq_one_letter_code
_entity_poly.pdbx_strand_id
1 'polypeptide(L)'
;MTRDELYSQIPYFWPDLNDEEYALYDCFEMTASQVASIREATEAVDSIFRKTNQLLRTLPDETLRLLGYPEASLPFLREKTIPQETIIGRYDWIMKDDQLKLMEFNADTPTFIKELFDVNGVVASEFGLLDPNREATPQLKIELRKAIVAAWNRLKREGTPKIVFTAHDDNIEDKWTARFLQETLDVPSEFVPLHTLLVDEDGVYTPSGERIDILYRQTYPIEHLVDDRAPDGDLIGIRLLELDQQKYVSLLNPLSAFLMQSKGVQALIWELYETETLFDQAERDIIETYFLPTYLEDTPFLGESDYVKKPAFGREGDSVILYTKDGQPFHRETLQTYAEETAVYQQFIELPTRMTTTVKGRMETHYMVGCFCLNGHPSALGVRAGSMITNNQSYYLAVGTPIQKETNS
;
A
#
# COMPACT_ATOMS: atom_id res chain seq x y z
N MET A 1 -19.00 -24.67 -8.58
CA MET A 1 -17.63 -24.66 -9.14
C MET A 1 -16.66 -25.00 -8.01
N THR A 2 -15.54 -25.66 -8.29
CA THR A 2 -14.48 -25.84 -7.29
C THR A 2 -13.58 -24.61 -7.25
N ARG A 3 -12.72 -24.47 -6.23
CA ARG A 3 -11.71 -23.39 -6.12
C ARG A 3 -10.83 -23.35 -7.36
N ASP A 4 -10.29 -24.50 -7.76
CA ASP A 4 -9.38 -24.59 -8.91
C ASP A 4 -10.07 -24.27 -10.23
N GLU A 5 -11.32 -24.72 -10.41
CA GLU A 5 -12.12 -24.35 -11.58
C GLU A 5 -12.39 -22.85 -11.64
N LEU A 6 -12.62 -22.18 -10.50
CA LEU A 6 -12.85 -20.75 -10.45
C LEU A 6 -11.60 -19.98 -10.85
N TYR A 7 -10.50 -20.22 -10.14
CA TYR A 7 -9.28 -19.42 -10.32
C TYR A 7 -8.55 -19.72 -11.64
N SER A 8 -8.70 -20.92 -12.20
CA SER A 8 -8.15 -21.25 -13.54
C SER A 8 -8.75 -20.43 -14.68
N GLN A 9 -9.91 -19.81 -14.47
CA GLN A 9 -10.55 -18.93 -15.45
C GLN A 9 -9.96 -17.50 -15.46
N ILE A 10 -9.18 -17.14 -14.44
CA ILE A 10 -8.62 -15.79 -14.28
C ILE A 10 -7.18 -15.79 -14.83
N PRO A 11 -6.92 -15.13 -15.97
CA PRO A 11 -5.60 -15.14 -16.58
C PRO A 11 -4.53 -14.61 -15.64
N TYR A 12 -3.43 -15.36 -15.53
CA TYR A 12 -2.24 -14.93 -14.80
C TYR A 12 -2.47 -14.58 -13.33
N PHE A 13 -3.47 -15.19 -12.71
CA PHE A 13 -3.68 -15.10 -11.27
C PHE A 13 -3.01 -16.29 -10.54
N TRP A 14 -2.57 -16.06 -9.34
CA TRP A 14 -1.85 -17.01 -8.46
C TRP A 14 -2.72 -17.37 -7.24
N PRO A 15 -3.57 -18.37 -7.30
CA PRO A 15 -4.42 -18.72 -6.16
C PRO A 15 -3.62 -19.31 -4.99
N ASP A 16 -2.40 -19.78 -5.23
CA ASP A 16 -1.46 -20.29 -4.25
C ASP A 16 -0.14 -19.51 -4.30
N LEU A 17 0.48 -19.28 -3.15
CA LEU A 17 1.80 -18.68 -3.00
C LEU A 17 2.69 -19.63 -2.20
N ASN A 18 3.90 -19.92 -2.69
CA ASN A 18 4.86 -20.82 -2.04
C ASN A 18 4.27 -22.20 -1.68
N ASP A 19 3.46 -22.77 -2.57
CA ASP A 19 2.74 -24.03 -2.40
C ASP A 19 1.69 -24.03 -1.27
N GLU A 20 1.33 -22.87 -0.73
CA GLU A 20 0.26 -22.68 0.25
C GLU A 20 -0.93 -21.93 -0.36
N GLU A 21 -2.13 -22.25 0.12
CA GLU A 21 -3.35 -21.53 -0.27
C GLU A 21 -3.22 -20.03 0.05
N TYR A 22 -3.43 -19.20 -0.97
CA TYR A 22 -3.45 -17.75 -0.83
C TYR A 22 -4.87 -17.19 -1.04
N ALA A 23 -5.51 -17.53 -2.15
CA ALA A 23 -6.85 -17.05 -2.48
C ALA A 23 -7.92 -18.04 -2.00
N LEU A 24 -8.78 -17.60 -1.11
CA LEU A 24 -9.81 -18.44 -0.52
C LEU A 24 -11.00 -18.64 -1.47
N TYR A 25 -11.58 -19.84 -1.47
CA TYR A 25 -12.90 -20.09 -2.08
C TYR A 25 -13.99 -19.74 -1.05
N ASP A 26 -14.07 -18.47 -0.73
CA ASP A 26 -15.00 -17.86 0.23
C ASP A 26 -15.20 -16.39 -0.16
N CYS A 27 -16.27 -15.75 0.34
CA CYS A 27 -16.52 -14.33 0.11
C CYS A 27 -16.96 -13.65 1.40
N PHE A 28 -16.39 -12.49 1.68
CA PHE A 28 -16.76 -11.68 2.82
C PHE A 28 -17.94 -10.80 2.45
N GLU A 29 -19.08 -11.01 3.10
CA GLU A 29 -20.26 -10.17 2.88
C GLU A 29 -20.13 -8.84 3.62
N MET A 30 -20.18 -7.74 2.85
CA MET A 30 -20.27 -6.37 3.37
C MET A 30 -21.56 -5.72 2.92
N THR A 31 -22.22 -5.00 3.82
CA THR A 31 -23.34 -4.16 3.44
C THR A 31 -22.87 -2.97 2.59
N ALA A 32 -23.77 -2.43 1.76
CA ALA A 32 -23.47 -1.21 1.00
C ALA A 32 -23.08 -0.03 1.90
N SER A 33 -23.66 0.04 3.13
CA SER A 33 -23.31 1.06 4.12
C SER A 33 -21.88 0.89 4.64
N GLN A 34 -21.44 -0.33 4.95
CA GLN A 34 -20.06 -0.59 5.39
C GLN A 34 -19.05 -0.22 4.29
N VAL A 35 -19.34 -0.60 3.04
CA VAL A 35 -18.49 -0.21 1.89
C VAL A 35 -18.41 1.31 1.76
N ALA A 36 -19.52 2.03 1.89
CA ALA A 36 -19.55 3.49 1.84
C ALA A 36 -18.76 4.10 2.99
N SER A 37 -18.95 3.64 4.23
CA SER A 37 -18.25 4.15 5.42
C SER A 37 -16.72 3.96 5.32
N ILE A 38 -16.24 2.80 4.79
CA ILE A 38 -14.81 2.57 4.59
C ILE A 38 -14.24 3.54 3.56
N ARG A 39 -14.96 3.80 2.47
CA ARG A 39 -14.53 4.77 1.45
C ARG A 39 -14.52 6.19 1.98
N GLU A 40 -15.56 6.62 2.69
CA GLU A 40 -15.62 7.94 3.33
C GLU A 40 -14.48 8.13 4.34
N ALA A 41 -14.22 7.13 5.18
CA ALA A 41 -13.09 7.15 6.12
C ALA A 41 -11.74 7.23 5.38
N THR A 42 -11.59 6.49 4.27
CA THR A 42 -10.37 6.50 3.45
C THR A 42 -10.13 7.89 2.83
N GLU A 43 -11.16 8.55 2.30
CA GLU A 43 -11.04 9.92 1.78
C GLU A 43 -10.67 10.92 2.87
N ALA A 44 -11.32 10.80 4.04
CA ALA A 44 -11.06 11.68 5.18
C ALA A 44 -9.60 11.55 5.66
N VAL A 45 -9.08 10.34 5.89
CA VAL A 45 -7.70 10.16 6.35
C VAL A 45 -6.67 10.50 5.28
N ASP A 46 -6.96 10.28 3.99
CA ASP A 46 -6.09 10.69 2.89
C ASP A 46 -5.85 12.21 2.90
N SER A 47 -6.88 13.00 3.23
CA SER A 47 -6.75 14.45 3.36
C SER A 47 -5.75 14.86 4.46
N ILE A 48 -5.75 14.15 5.58
CA ILE A 48 -4.80 14.35 6.70
C ILE A 48 -3.38 14.02 6.28
N PHE A 49 -3.16 12.86 5.63
CA PHE A 49 -1.84 12.47 5.13
C PHE A 49 -1.31 13.47 4.09
N ARG A 50 -2.15 13.94 3.16
CA ARG A 50 -1.75 14.94 2.15
C ARG A 50 -1.34 16.27 2.76
N LYS A 51 -2.07 16.74 3.78
CA LYS A 51 -1.72 17.95 4.52
C LYS A 51 -0.41 17.77 5.27
N THR A 52 -0.23 16.64 5.94
CA THR A 52 1.02 16.30 6.65
C THR A 52 2.18 16.16 5.67
N ASN A 53 1.98 15.63 4.46
CA ASN A 53 3.01 15.51 3.44
C ASN A 53 3.57 16.87 2.99
N GLN A 54 2.74 17.92 2.99
CA GLN A 54 3.22 19.28 2.73
C GLN A 54 4.17 19.76 3.84
N LEU A 55 3.86 19.45 5.10
CA LEU A 55 4.72 19.78 6.24
C LEU A 55 6.04 18.97 6.18
N LEU A 56 5.97 17.65 5.93
CA LEU A 56 7.14 16.76 5.88
C LEU A 56 8.25 17.30 4.95
N ARG A 57 7.90 17.90 3.82
CA ARG A 57 8.88 18.50 2.88
C ARG A 57 9.63 19.69 3.47
N THR A 58 9.13 20.31 4.54
CA THR A 58 9.73 21.49 5.18
C THR A 58 10.51 21.14 6.44
N LEU A 59 10.37 19.91 6.94
CA LEU A 59 11.02 19.48 8.18
C LEU A 59 12.54 19.34 7.99
N PRO A 60 13.34 19.60 9.07
CA PRO A 60 14.76 19.33 9.08
C PRO A 60 15.08 17.83 8.87
N ASP A 61 16.28 17.55 8.34
CA ASP A 61 16.72 16.16 8.13
C ASP A 61 16.75 15.34 9.43
N GLU A 62 17.09 15.99 10.58
CA GLU A 62 17.07 15.33 11.89
C GLU A 62 15.68 14.79 12.24
N THR A 63 14.63 15.57 11.95
CA THR A 63 13.25 15.10 12.18
C THR A 63 12.87 13.96 11.25
N LEU A 64 13.28 14.04 9.97
CA LEU A 64 13.03 12.95 9.03
C LEU A 64 13.73 11.65 9.44
N ARG A 65 14.97 11.74 9.97
CA ARG A 65 15.67 10.57 10.56
C ARG A 65 14.90 9.96 11.72
N LEU A 66 14.37 10.79 12.63
CA LEU A 66 13.57 10.32 13.76
C LEU A 66 12.29 9.58 13.27
N LEU A 67 11.74 9.99 12.12
CA LEU A 67 10.61 9.31 11.50
C LEU A 67 11.02 8.06 10.69
N GLY A 68 12.29 7.69 10.70
CA GLY A 68 12.83 6.46 10.13
C GLY A 68 13.31 6.57 8.68
N TYR A 69 13.32 7.75 8.05
CA TYR A 69 13.78 7.86 6.66
C TYR A 69 15.28 7.54 6.54
N PRO A 70 15.68 6.67 5.58
CA PRO A 70 17.08 6.38 5.32
C PRO A 70 17.88 7.65 4.95
N GLU A 71 19.07 7.80 5.50
CA GLU A 71 19.96 8.95 5.25
C GLU A 71 20.15 9.24 3.76
N ALA A 72 20.36 8.18 2.98
CA ALA A 72 20.60 8.28 1.54
C ALA A 72 19.37 8.76 0.75
N SER A 73 18.15 8.68 1.31
CA SER A 73 16.93 9.16 0.66
C SER A 73 16.67 10.66 0.85
N LEU A 74 17.19 11.26 1.93
CA LEU A 74 16.85 12.63 2.36
C LEU A 74 17.04 13.71 1.26
N PRO A 75 18.08 13.67 0.40
CA PRO A 75 18.25 14.68 -0.66
C PRO A 75 17.10 14.71 -1.68
N PHE A 76 16.34 13.63 -1.80
CA PHE A 76 15.32 13.45 -2.84
C PHE A 76 13.90 13.73 -2.36
N LEU A 77 13.65 13.79 -1.03
CA LEU A 77 12.30 13.78 -0.46
C LEU A 77 11.53 15.11 -0.57
N ARG A 78 12.22 16.23 -0.82
CA ARG A 78 11.60 17.57 -0.75
C ARG A 78 10.91 17.99 -2.04
N GLU A 79 11.26 17.36 -3.16
CA GLU A 79 10.69 17.72 -4.46
C GLU A 79 9.33 17.04 -4.65
N LYS A 80 8.34 17.84 -5.05
CA LYS A 80 7.07 17.33 -5.58
C LYS A 80 7.20 17.18 -7.09
N THR A 81 7.45 15.98 -7.57
CA THR A 81 7.76 15.73 -8.99
C THR A 81 6.55 15.85 -9.91
N ILE A 82 5.37 15.44 -9.46
CA ILE A 82 4.09 15.56 -10.18
C ILE A 82 2.99 16.07 -9.24
N PRO A 83 1.82 16.52 -9.75
CA PRO A 83 0.73 17.03 -8.89
C PRO A 83 0.19 16.00 -7.89
N GLN A 84 0.20 14.71 -8.25
CA GLN A 84 -0.25 13.62 -7.39
C GLN A 84 0.76 13.37 -6.25
N GLU A 85 0.29 13.19 -5.03
CA GLU A 85 1.15 12.79 -3.90
C GLU A 85 1.45 11.30 -3.93
N THR A 86 0.44 10.49 -4.19
CA THR A 86 0.52 9.08 -4.57
C THR A 86 -0.51 8.79 -5.63
N ILE A 87 -0.24 7.86 -6.54
CA ILE A 87 -1.18 7.46 -7.58
C ILE A 87 -2.02 6.30 -7.08
N ILE A 88 -1.36 5.31 -6.50
CA ILE A 88 -1.95 4.09 -5.96
C ILE A 88 -1.43 3.93 -4.54
N GLY A 89 -2.31 4.08 -3.55
CA GLY A 89 -2.03 3.80 -2.15
C GLY A 89 -3.11 2.89 -1.57
N ARG A 90 -2.83 2.22 -0.43
CA ARG A 90 -3.78 1.36 0.27
C ARG A 90 -3.79 1.69 1.76
N TYR A 91 -4.96 2.01 2.27
CA TYR A 91 -5.24 2.17 3.69
C TYR A 91 -5.72 0.85 4.26
N ASP A 92 -5.12 0.41 5.35
CA ASP A 92 -5.44 -0.84 6.02
C ASP A 92 -6.22 -0.55 7.31
N TRP A 93 -7.44 -1.11 7.39
CA TRP A 93 -8.45 -0.77 8.39
C TRP A 93 -8.74 -1.93 9.35
N ILE A 94 -8.87 -1.62 10.62
CA ILE A 94 -9.53 -2.45 11.61
C ILE A 94 -11.02 -2.06 11.61
N MET A 95 -11.90 -2.98 11.24
CA MET A 95 -13.35 -2.79 11.26
C MET A 95 -13.96 -3.67 12.36
N LYS A 96 -14.27 -3.07 13.51
CA LYS A 96 -14.81 -3.77 14.66
C LYS A 96 -16.03 -3.03 15.20
N ASP A 97 -17.17 -3.73 15.33
CA ASP A 97 -18.43 -3.19 15.86
C ASP A 97 -18.87 -1.89 15.13
N ASP A 98 -18.77 -1.88 13.80
CA ASP A 98 -18.99 -0.74 12.90
C ASP A 98 -18.07 0.48 13.13
N GLN A 99 -17.05 0.34 13.98
CA GLN A 99 -16.01 1.33 14.13
C GLN A 99 -14.83 1.02 13.21
N LEU A 100 -14.27 2.08 12.63
CA LEU A 100 -13.09 1.99 11.76
C LEU A 100 -11.92 2.65 12.46
N LYS A 101 -10.79 1.92 12.54
CA LYS A 101 -9.50 2.47 12.99
C LYS A 101 -8.43 2.16 11.96
N LEU A 102 -7.65 3.18 11.64
CA LEU A 102 -6.55 3.08 10.68
C LEU A 102 -5.38 2.32 11.31
N MET A 103 -4.99 1.22 10.69
CA MET A 103 -3.83 0.44 11.09
C MET A 103 -2.54 0.97 10.47
N GLU A 104 -2.55 1.19 9.14
CA GLU A 104 -1.41 1.73 8.40
C GLU A 104 -1.81 2.28 7.03
N PHE A 105 -0.90 3.03 6.41
CA PHE A 105 -0.99 3.50 5.04
C PHE A 105 0.18 2.99 4.21
N ASN A 106 -0.11 2.21 3.19
CA ASN A 106 0.83 1.73 2.18
C ASN A 106 0.78 2.69 0.98
N ALA A 107 1.64 3.70 0.97
CA ALA A 107 1.55 4.83 0.06
C ALA A 107 2.35 4.66 -1.23
N ASP A 108 3.46 3.91 -1.20
CA ASP A 108 4.43 3.88 -2.30
C ASP A 108 4.20 2.71 -3.28
N THR A 109 4.34 1.47 -2.82
CA THR A 109 4.22 0.28 -3.66
C THR A 109 3.29 -0.77 -3.01
N PRO A 110 1.99 -0.48 -2.86
CA PRO A 110 1.06 -1.43 -2.26
C PRO A 110 0.92 -2.67 -3.15
N THR A 111 0.86 -3.83 -2.53
CA THR A 111 0.39 -5.10 -3.14
C THR A 111 -1.12 -5.22 -3.04
N PHE A 112 -1.72 -6.33 -3.48
CA PHE A 112 -3.15 -6.59 -3.41
C PHE A 112 -3.97 -5.90 -4.51
N ILE A 113 -3.30 -5.43 -5.58
CA ILE A 113 -3.96 -4.67 -6.66
C ILE A 113 -4.75 -5.62 -7.55
N LYS A 114 -4.11 -6.66 -8.12
CA LYS A 114 -4.77 -7.57 -9.06
C LYS A 114 -5.96 -8.27 -8.42
N GLU A 115 -5.84 -8.67 -7.16
CA GLU A 115 -6.88 -9.30 -6.37
C GLU A 115 -8.15 -8.45 -6.32
N LEU A 116 -8.02 -7.16 -6.02
CA LEU A 116 -9.17 -6.31 -5.78
C LEU A 116 -9.75 -5.67 -7.04
N PHE A 117 -8.91 -5.40 -8.04
CA PHE A 117 -9.33 -4.72 -9.27
C PHE A 117 -9.75 -5.69 -10.39
N ASP A 118 -9.30 -6.95 -10.36
CA ASP A 118 -9.55 -7.94 -11.40
C ASP A 118 -10.29 -9.18 -10.87
N VAL A 119 -9.80 -9.77 -9.78
CA VAL A 119 -10.26 -11.08 -9.28
C VAL A 119 -11.56 -10.98 -8.48
N ASN A 120 -11.70 -9.93 -7.67
CA ASN A 120 -12.79 -9.80 -6.70
C ASN A 120 -14.20 -9.99 -7.30
N GLY A 121 -14.44 -9.39 -8.47
CA GLY A 121 -15.75 -9.47 -9.14
C GLY A 121 -16.10 -10.88 -9.59
N VAL A 122 -15.11 -11.67 -10.01
CA VAL A 122 -15.31 -13.07 -10.41
C VAL A 122 -15.71 -13.90 -9.20
N VAL A 123 -15.01 -13.73 -8.07
CA VAL A 123 -15.33 -14.47 -6.84
C VAL A 123 -16.68 -14.03 -6.26
N ALA A 124 -16.95 -12.72 -6.15
CA ALA A 124 -18.23 -12.22 -5.66
C ALA A 124 -19.41 -12.77 -6.48
N SER A 125 -19.26 -12.82 -7.80
CA SER A 125 -20.28 -13.39 -8.72
C SER A 125 -20.53 -14.88 -8.47
N GLU A 126 -19.47 -15.68 -8.22
CA GLU A 126 -19.61 -17.12 -7.91
C GLU A 126 -20.46 -17.34 -6.64
N PHE A 127 -20.34 -16.43 -5.65
CA PHE A 127 -21.12 -16.48 -4.42
C PHE A 127 -22.47 -15.76 -4.51
N GLY A 128 -22.87 -15.31 -5.70
CA GLY A 128 -24.17 -14.63 -5.91
C GLY A 128 -24.26 -13.24 -5.27
N LEU A 129 -23.13 -12.58 -5.08
CA LEU A 129 -23.01 -11.26 -4.50
C LEU A 129 -22.67 -10.20 -5.56
N LEU A 130 -23.01 -8.94 -5.30
CA LEU A 130 -22.59 -7.82 -6.13
C LEU A 130 -21.16 -7.46 -5.81
N ASP A 131 -20.36 -7.20 -6.83
CA ASP A 131 -18.99 -6.70 -6.68
C ASP A 131 -19.00 -5.22 -6.30
N PRO A 132 -18.53 -4.83 -5.09
CA PRO A 132 -18.41 -3.44 -4.71
C PRO A 132 -17.30 -2.71 -5.48
N ASN A 133 -16.39 -3.44 -6.13
CA ASN A 133 -15.22 -2.93 -6.85
C ASN A 133 -15.43 -2.78 -8.36
N ARG A 134 -16.64 -3.04 -8.88
CA ARG A 134 -16.92 -3.07 -10.34
C ARG A 134 -16.50 -1.82 -11.11
N GLU A 135 -16.46 -0.66 -10.46
CA GLU A 135 -16.03 0.62 -11.06
C GLU A 135 -14.55 0.94 -10.82
N ALA A 136 -13.84 0.09 -10.07
CA ALA A 136 -12.47 0.39 -9.63
C ALA A 136 -11.45 0.34 -10.78
N THR A 137 -11.54 -0.66 -11.67
CA THR A 137 -10.62 -0.77 -12.82
C THR A 137 -10.76 0.38 -13.82
N PRO A 138 -11.98 0.82 -14.21
CA PRO A 138 -12.14 2.06 -14.95
C PRO A 138 -11.54 3.29 -14.28
N GLN A 139 -11.71 3.44 -12.96
CA GLN A 139 -11.11 4.53 -12.18
C GLN A 139 -9.58 4.44 -12.19
N LEU A 140 -9.01 3.27 -11.95
CA LEU A 140 -7.56 3.02 -11.99
C LEU A 140 -6.96 3.44 -13.34
N LYS A 141 -7.60 3.07 -14.45
CA LYS A 141 -7.19 3.47 -15.80
C LYS A 141 -7.12 4.98 -15.96
N ILE A 142 -8.14 5.70 -15.46
CA ILE A 142 -8.20 7.16 -15.54
C ILE A 142 -7.05 7.79 -14.74
N GLU A 143 -6.82 7.34 -13.51
CA GLU A 143 -5.80 7.92 -12.64
C GLU A 143 -4.37 7.58 -13.11
N LEU A 144 -4.13 6.38 -13.62
CA LEU A 144 -2.87 6.03 -14.27
C LEU A 144 -2.59 6.94 -15.48
N ARG A 145 -3.57 7.17 -16.34
CA ARG A 145 -3.42 8.07 -17.50
C ARG A 145 -3.11 9.51 -17.08
N LYS A 146 -3.78 10.03 -16.05
CA LYS A 146 -3.48 11.35 -15.49
C LYS A 146 -2.05 11.44 -14.99
N ALA A 147 -1.57 10.41 -14.30
CA ALA A 147 -0.20 10.35 -13.79
C ALA A 147 0.84 10.30 -14.93
N ILE A 148 0.59 9.50 -15.96
CA ILE A 148 1.45 9.42 -17.16
C ILE A 148 1.53 10.80 -17.85
N VAL A 149 0.39 11.48 -18.04
CA VAL A 149 0.37 12.83 -18.64
C VAL A 149 1.13 13.84 -17.77
N ALA A 150 0.97 13.78 -16.45
CA ALA A 150 1.71 14.67 -15.54
C ALA A 150 3.22 14.40 -15.57
N ALA A 151 3.61 13.12 -15.56
CA ALA A 151 5.01 12.69 -15.68
C ALA A 151 5.65 13.14 -17.00
N TRP A 152 4.95 12.98 -18.11
CA TRP A 152 5.42 13.41 -19.42
C TRP A 152 5.59 14.94 -19.50
N ASN A 153 4.61 15.70 -19.02
CA ASN A 153 4.67 17.15 -18.97
C ASN A 153 5.84 17.66 -18.10
N ARG A 154 6.19 16.94 -17.01
CA ARG A 154 7.34 17.26 -16.17
C ARG A 154 8.66 17.16 -16.94
N LEU A 155 8.80 16.18 -17.81
CA LEU A 155 10.04 15.95 -18.59
C LEU A 155 10.25 17.01 -19.68
N LYS A 156 9.19 17.74 -20.11
CA LYS A 156 9.24 18.76 -21.15
C LYS A 156 9.84 18.26 -22.47
N ARG A 157 9.53 17.03 -22.83
CA ARG A 157 9.95 16.40 -24.09
C ARG A 157 8.82 16.42 -25.11
N GLU A 158 9.17 16.25 -26.37
CA GLU A 158 8.24 16.15 -27.50
C GLU A 158 8.09 14.68 -27.96
N GLY A 159 7.00 14.37 -28.61
CA GLY A 159 6.72 13.04 -29.14
C GLY A 159 5.88 12.18 -28.22
N THR A 160 6.06 10.86 -28.28
CA THR A 160 5.36 9.85 -27.47
C THR A 160 6.32 9.27 -26.44
N PRO A 161 5.94 9.25 -25.14
CA PRO A 161 6.82 8.72 -24.10
C PRO A 161 7.01 7.21 -24.23
N LYS A 162 8.23 6.73 -23.96
CA LYS A 162 8.51 5.33 -23.66
C LYS A 162 8.11 5.05 -22.23
N ILE A 163 7.05 4.26 -22.04
CA ILE A 163 6.48 3.92 -20.74
C ILE A 163 6.84 2.46 -20.44
N VAL A 164 7.47 2.24 -19.29
CA VAL A 164 7.85 0.91 -18.82
C VAL A 164 7.26 0.65 -17.43
N PHE A 165 6.73 -0.54 -17.25
CA PHE A 165 6.36 -1.12 -15.96
C PHE A 165 7.43 -2.14 -15.58
N THR A 166 7.90 -2.09 -14.34
CA THR A 166 8.94 -3.00 -13.85
C THR A 166 8.59 -3.59 -12.49
N ALA A 167 9.07 -4.80 -12.27
CA ALA A 167 9.01 -5.53 -11.02
C ALA A 167 10.08 -6.63 -11.01
N HIS A 168 10.28 -7.26 -9.87
CA HIS A 168 10.98 -8.53 -9.76
C HIS A 168 10.18 -9.61 -10.49
N ASP A 169 10.76 -10.28 -11.48
CA ASP A 169 10.05 -11.25 -12.32
C ASP A 169 10.09 -12.68 -11.78
N ASP A 170 10.89 -12.94 -10.77
CA ASP A 170 10.90 -14.15 -9.94
C ASP A 170 9.85 -14.10 -8.81
N ASN A 171 9.28 -12.92 -8.51
CA ASN A 171 8.12 -12.77 -7.64
C ASN A 171 6.83 -12.74 -8.50
N ILE A 172 6.00 -13.77 -8.35
CA ILE A 172 4.78 -13.95 -9.17
C ILE A 172 3.76 -12.83 -8.94
N GLU A 173 3.59 -12.39 -7.68
CA GLU A 173 2.65 -11.33 -7.29
C GLU A 173 3.06 -9.99 -7.92
N ASP A 174 4.30 -9.58 -7.75
CA ASP A 174 4.81 -8.31 -8.28
C ASP A 174 4.76 -8.26 -9.79
N LYS A 175 5.23 -9.33 -10.44
CA LYS A 175 5.26 -9.45 -11.89
C LYS A 175 3.88 -9.28 -12.52
N TRP A 176 2.90 -10.05 -12.04
CA TRP A 176 1.58 -10.03 -12.64
C TRP A 176 0.75 -8.81 -12.22
N THR A 177 1.04 -8.22 -11.06
CA THR A 177 0.52 -6.91 -10.67
C THR A 177 1.01 -5.82 -11.62
N ALA A 178 2.32 -5.75 -11.88
CA ALA A 178 2.88 -4.77 -12.81
C ALA A 178 2.35 -4.94 -14.24
N ARG A 179 2.19 -6.20 -14.70
CA ARG A 179 1.57 -6.49 -16.01
C ARG A 179 0.09 -6.12 -16.07
N PHE A 180 -0.68 -6.41 -15.03
CA PHE A 180 -2.07 -6.00 -14.93
C PHE A 180 -2.22 -4.47 -15.03
N LEU A 181 -1.36 -3.72 -14.35
CA LEU A 181 -1.36 -2.26 -14.43
C LEU A 181 -0.97 -1.76 -15.83
N GLN A 182 0.01 -2.40 -16.46
CA GLN A 182 0.43 -2.10 -17.82
C GLN A 182 -0.72 -2.32 -18.83
N GLU A 183 -1.42 -3.44 -18.75
CA GLU A 183 -2.57 -3.77 -19.60
C GLU A 183 -3.75 -2.80 -19.34
N THR A 184 -4.01 -2.47 -18.06
CA THR A 184 -5.07 -1.54 -17.66
C THR A 184 -4.85 -0.14 -18.20
N LEU A 185 -3.61 0.33 -18.31
CA LEU A 185 -3.28 1.66 -18.83
C LEU A 185 -3.79 1.88 -20.25
N ASP A 186 -3.78 0.82 -21.10
CA ASP A 186 -4.30 0.84 -22.48
C ASP A 186 -3.70 1.98 -23.33
N VAL A 187 -2.39 2.16 -23.21
CA VAL A 187 -1.55 2.96 -24.13
C VAL A 187 -0.26 2.18 -24.38
N PRO A 188 0.48 2.48 -25.48
CA PRO A 188 1.74 1.80 -25.77
C PRO A 188 2.69 1.84 -24.56
N SER A 189 2.96 0.68 -24.02
CA SER A 189 3.83 0.49 -22.83
C SER A 189 4.34 -0.96 -22.82
N GLU A 190 5.39 -1.24 -22.05
CA GLU A 190 5.92 -2.60 -21.92
C GLU A 190 6.27 -2.93 -20.46
N PHE A 191 6.28 -4.22 -20.15
CA PHE A 191 6.86 -4.75 -18.94
C PHE A 191 8.30 -5.17 -19.18
N VAL A 192 9.22 -4.64 -18.37
CA VAL A 192 10.65 -5.00 -18.39
C VAL A 192 11.04 -5.47 -16.99
N PRO A 193 11.59 -6.70 -16.83
CA PRO A 193 12.05 -7.17 -15.52
C PRO A 193 13.10 -6.22 -14.92
N LEU A 194 12.99 -5.95 -13.62
CA LEU A 194 13.81 -4.97 -12.92
C LEU A 194 15.33 -5.20 -13.13
N HIS A 195 15.78 -6.46 -12.99
CA HIS A 195 17.19 -6.82 -13.11
C HIS A 195 17.77 -6.67 -14.52
N THR A 196 16.92 -6.42 -15.54
CA THR A 196 17.36 -6.23 -16.92
C THR A 196 17.41 -4.77 -17.36
N LEU A 197 16.94 -3.85 -16.49
CA LEU A 197 17.05 -2.42 -16.76
C LEU A 197 18.52 -1.99 -16.80
N LEU A 198 18.83 -1.11 -17.74
CA LEU A 198 20.14 -0.49 -17.83
C LEU A 198 20.04 0.94 -17.30
N VAL A 199 20.89 1.31 -16.35
CA VAL A 199 20.94 2.65 -15.77
C VAL A 199 22.33 3.23 -16.06
N ASP A 200 22.35 4.39 -16.70
CA ASP A 200 23.56 5.09 -17.11
C ASP A 200 23.59 6.51 -16.50
N GLU A 201 24.60 7.31 -16.82
CA GLU A 201 24.74 8.68 -16.31
C GLU A 201 23.64 9.63 -16.83
N ASP A 202 23.04 9.34 -17.97
CA ASP A 202 22.11 10.21 -18.67
C ASP A 202 20.70 9.60 -18.88
N GLY A 203 20.43 8.39 -18.39
CA GLY A 203 19.12 7.78 -18.54
C GLY A 203 18.95 6.36 -18.00
N VAL A 204 17.72 5.90 -18.15
CA VAL A 204 17.33 4.51 -17.90
C VAL A 204 16.91 3.91 -19.23
N TYR A 205 17.31 2.68 -19.49
CA TYR A 205 17.12 2.04 -20.80
C TYR A 205 16.58 0.63 -20.65
N THR A 206 15.85 0.19 -21.67
CA THR A 206 15.46 -1.23 -21.83
C THR A 206 16.68 -2.06 -22.24
N PRO A 207 16.60 -3.41 -22.16
CA PRO A 207 17.66 -4.28 -22.66
C PRO A 207 17.98 -4.10 -24.15
N SER A 208 17.02 -3.58 -24.94
CA SER A 208 17.23 -3.25 -26.37
C SER A 208 17.92 -1.90 -26.60
N GLY A 209 18.20 -1.13 -25.52
CA GLY A 209 18.83 0.17 -25.61
C GLY A 209 17.86 1.34 -25.87
N GLU A 210 16.55 1.11 -25.77
CA GLU A 210 15.56 2.17 -25.89
C GLU A 210 15.49 2.95 -24.57
N ARG A 211 15.57 4.28 -24.64
CA ARG A 211 15.47 5.15 -23.46
C ARG A 211 14.07 5.13 -22.87
N ILE A 212 13.99 4.97 -21.55
CA ILE A 212 12.75 5.00 -20.78
C ILE A 212 12.48 6.44 -20.33
N ASP A 213 11.26 6.93 -20.59
CA ASP A 213 10.85 8.25 -20.14
C ASP A 213 10.06 8.18 -18.82
N ILE A 214 9.18 7.19 -18.70
CA ILE A 214 8.32 6.99 -17.52
C ILE A 214 8.47 5.55 -17.04
N LEU A 215 8.86 5.39 -15.78
CA LEU A 215 9.08 4.10 -15.15
C LEU A 215 8.12 3.91 -13.98
N TYR A 216 7.15 2.99 -14.13
CA TYR A 216 6.37 2.49 -13.00
C TYR A 216 7.13 1.31 -12.36
N ARG A 217 7.35 1.37 -11.06
CA ARG A 217 8.01 0.32 -10.27
C ARG A 217 7.03 -0.31 -9.30
N GLN A 218 6.89 -1.63 -9.36
CA GLN A 218 6.12 -2.42 -8.39
C GLN A 218 7.11 -3.08 -7.42
N THR A 219 6.82 -3.00 -6.12
CA THR A 219 7.59 -3.63 -5.02
C THR A 219 9.11 -3.47 -5.14
N TYR A 220 9.55 -2.27 -5.47
CA TYR A 220 10.93 -1.80 -5.40
C TYR A 220 10.91 -0.48 -4.62
N PRO A 221 10.70 -0.58 -3.30
CA PRO A 221 10.48 0.58 -2.45
C PRO A 221 11.76 1.38 -2.25
N ILE A 222 11.60 2.67 -1.99
CA ILE A 222 12.72 3.61 -1.88
C ILE A 222 13.67 3.24 -0.74
N GLU A 223 13.16 2.72 0.37
CA GLU A 223 13.97 2.31 1.52
C GLU A 223 14.98 1.21 1.19
N HIS A 224 14.67 0.34 0.23
CA HIS A 224 15.59 -0.68 -0.27
C HIS A 224 16.39 -0.18 -1.48
N LEU A 225 15.74 0.60 -2.36
CA LEU A 225 16.34 1.13 -3.57
C LEU A 225 17.59 1.97 -3.28
N VAL A 226 17.61 2.75 -2.20
CA VAL A 226 18.76 3.60 -1.85
C VAL A 226 20.04 2.81 -1.51
N ASP A 227 19.91 1.54 -1.15
CA ASP A 227 21.02 0.66 -0.82
C ASP A 227 21.42 -0.27 -1.99
N ASP A 228 20.64 -0.25 -3.09
CA ASP A 228 20.86 -1.14 -4.21
C ASP A 228 22.13 -0.77 -5.01
N ARG A 229 22.90 -1.82 -5.36
CA ARG A 229 24.20 -1.69 -6.02
C ARG A 229 24.29 -2.52 -7.27
N ALA A 230 24.88 -1.96 -8.28
CA ALA A 230 25.34 -2.68 -9.46
C ALA A 230 26.49 -3.66 -9.12
N PRO A 231 26.78 -4.65 -9.98
CA PRO A 231 27.85 -5.63 -9.75
C PRO A 231 29.25 -5.02 -9.55
N ASP A 232 29.51 -3.82 -10.08
CA ASP A 232 30.75 -3.05 -9.90
C ASP A 232 30.79 -2.24 -8.59
N GLY A 233 29.69 -2.24 -7.82
CA GLY A 233 29.55 -1.57 -6.54
C GLY A 233 28.92 -0.18 -6.59
N ASP A 234 28.61 0.34 -7.77
CA ASP A 234 27.92 1.63 -7.94
C ASP A 234 26.53 1.60 -7.32
N LEU A 235 26.13 2.70 -6.65
CA LEU A 235 24.81 2.88 -6.05
C LEU A 235 23.76 3.14 -7.15
N ILE A 236 23.29 2.07 -7.77
CA ILE A 236 22.41 2.16 -8.94
C ILE A 236 21.03 2.73 -8.57
N GLY A 237 20.54 2.46 -7.35
CA GLY A 237 19.27 3.01 -6.88
C GLY A 237 19.37 4.51 -6.62
N ILE A 238 20.44 4.98 -6.03
CA ILE A 238 20.69 6.44 -5.88
C ILE A 238 20.77 7.11 -7.25
N ARG A 239 21.47 6.49 -8.21
CA ARG A 239 21.54 6.98 -9.59
C ARG A 239 20.15 7.11 -10.22
N LEU A 240 19.26 6.15 -10.00
CA LEU A 240 17.89 6.22 -10.49
C LEU A 240 17.11 7.41 -9.90
N LEU A 241 17.30 7.72 -8.61
CA LEU A 241 16.69 8.88 -7.96
C LEU A 241 17.26 10.20 -8.49
N GLU A 242 18.58 10.27 -8.71
CA GLU A 242 19.24 11.42 -9.34
C GLU A 242 18.71 11.68 -10.75
N LEU A 243 18.52 10.63 -11.55
CA LEU A 243 17.95 10.72 -12.90
C LEU A 243 16.50 11.22 -12.90
N ASP A 244 15.69 10.80 -11.90
CA ASP A 244 14.34 11.35 -11.72
C ASP A 244 14.40 12.84 -11.35
N GLN A 245 15.23 13.24 -10.39
CA GLN A 245 15.41 14.64 -9.98
C GLN A 245 15.89 15.52 -11.14
N GLN A 246 16.81 15.03 -11.96
CA GLN A 246 17.33 15.71 -13.14
C GLN A 246 16.38 15.68 -14.35
N LYS A 247 15.23 15.01 -14.24
CA LYS A 247 14.21 14.86 -15.30
C LYS A 247 14.70 14.05 -16.51
N TYR A 248 15.58 13.11 -16.27
CA TYR A 248 15.98 12.13 -17.29
C TYR A 248 14.96 10.98 -17.40
N VAL A 249 14.27 10.68 -16.33
CA VAL A 249 13.15 9.73 -16.23
C VAL A 249 12.11 10.32 -15.29
N SER A 250 10.88 9.82 -15.29
CA SER A 250 9.88 10.11 -14.26
C SER A 250 9.43 8.82 -13.60
N LEU A 251 9.65 8.72 -12.28
CA LEU A 251 9.28 7.54 -11.49
C LEU A 251 7.82 7.62 -11.04
N LEU A 252 7.13 6.48 -11.03
CA LEU A 252 5.79 6.26 -10.49
C LEU A 252 5.79 5.02 -9.55
N ASN A 253 5.22 5.06 -8.32
CA ASN A 253 4.67 6.28 -7.69
C ASN A 253 5.78 7.35 -7.54
N PRO A 254 5.39 8.63 -7.41
CA PRO A 254 6.35 9.70 -7.21
C PRO A 254 6.99 9.60 -5.82
N LEU A 255 8.16 10.22 -5.63
CA LEU A 255 8.87 10.24 -4.34
C LEU A 255 8.05 10.82 -3.18
N SER A 256 7.05 11.65 -3.48
CA SER A 256 6.11 12.15 -2.48
C SER A 256 5.27 11.05 -1.83
N ALA A 257 5.05 9.93 -2.52
CA ALA A 257 4.38 8.77 -1.95
C ALA A 257 5.24 8.13 -0.83
N PHE A 258 6.55 8.03 -1.06
CA PHE A 258 7.47 7.50 -0.05
C PHE A 258 7.50 8.33 1.23
N LEU A 259 7.33 9.67 1.14
CA LEU A 259 7.19 10.51 2.34
C LEU A 259 5.99 10.11 3.22
N MET A 260 4.93 9.57 2.65
CA MET A 260 3.76 9.12 3.41
C MET A 260 3.86 7.64 3.84
N GLN A 261 4.86 6.90 3.36
CA GLN A 261 5.01 5.47 3.60
C GLN A 261 5.45 5.14 5.03
N SER A 262 6.28 6.00 5.67
CA SER A 262 6.75 5.75 7.02
C SER A 262 5.61 5.71 8.02
N LYS A 263 5.57 4.68 8.87
CA LYS A 263 4.65 4.61 10.02
C LYS A 263 4.95 5.72 11.05
N GLY A 264 6.15 6.29 11.04
CA GLY A 264 6.52 7.50 11.81
C GLY A 264 5.64 8.70 11.47
N VAL A 265 5.05 8.76 10.28
CA VAL A 265 4.10 9.82 9.90
C VAL A 265 2.82 9.75 10.74
N GLN A 266 2.35 8.55 11.12
CA GLN A 266 1.20 8.41 12.02
C GLN A 266 1.54 8.94 13.43
N ALA A 267 2.78 8.73 13.92
CA ALA A 267 3.24 9.31 15.18
C ALA A 267 3.30 10.85 15.09
N LEU A 268 3.80 11.40 13.98
CA LEU A 268 3.81 12.85 13.76
C LEU A 268 2.38 13.43 13.71
N ILE A 269 1.45 12.77 12.99
CA ILE A 269 0.04 13.21 12.93
C ILE A 269 -0.56 13.23 14.34
N TRP A 270 -0.30 12.19 15.14
CA TRP A 270 -0.83 12.08 16.49
C TRP A 270 -0.24 13.17 17.42
N GLU A 271 1.05 13.44 17.35
CA GLU A 271 1.70 14.54 18.11
C GLU A 271 1.13 15.91 17.71
N LEU A 272 0.95 16.18 16.42
CA LEU A 272 0.35 17.42 15.91
C LEU A 272 -1.11 17.59 16.35
N TYR A 273 -1.85 16.47 16.48
CA TYR A 273 -3.20 16.45 17.02
C TYR A 273 -3.20 16.78 18.53
N GLU A 274 -2.36 16.15 19.33
CA GLU A 274 -2.30 16.37 20.78
C GLU A 274 -1.83 17.80 21.13
N THR A 275 -0.90 18.34 20.36
CA THR A 275 -0.37 19.71 20.55
C THR A 275 -1.24 20.79 19.91
N GLU A 276 -2.38 20.45 19.31
CA GLU A 276 -3.31 21.35 18.64
C GLU A 276 -2.64 22.25 17.56
N THR A 277 -1.66 21.68 16.88
CA THR A 277 -0.94 22.34 15.80
C THR A 277 -1.33 21.78 14.44
N LEU A 278 -1.17 22.52 13.38
CA LEU A 278 -1.44 22.18 11.99
C LEU A 278 -2.92 21.95 11.65
N PHE A 279 -3.66 21.15 12.45
CA PHE A 279 -5.01 20.68 12.10
C PHE A 279 -6.09 21.59 12.70
N ASP A 280 -7.11 21.91 11.87
CA ASP A 280 -8.32 22.57 12.33
C ASP A 280 -9.25 21.59 13.07
N GLN A 281 -10.39 22.06 13.60
CA GLN A 281 -11.27 21.22 14.40
C GLN A 281 -11.84 20.04 13.60
N ALA A 282 -12.25 20.25 12.36
CA ALA A 282 -12.81 19.15 11.54
C ALA A 282 -11.76 18.07 11.24
N GLU A 283 -10.51 18.48 10.96
CA GLU A 283 -9.38 17.57 10.77
C GLU A 283 -9.03 16.82 12.07
N ARG A 284 -9.11 17.50 13.21
CA ARG A 284 -8.91 16.87 14.53
C ARG A 284 -10.00 15.84 14.83
N ASP A 285 -11.24 16.12 14.49
CA ASP A 285 -12.35 15.17 14.64
C ASP A 285 -12.12 13.90 13.76
N ILE A 286 -11.55 14.05 12.57
CA ILE A 286 -11.14 12.93 11.70
C ILE A 286 -10.03 12.11 12.38
N ILE A 287 -9.01 12.78 12.92
CA ILE A 287 -7.89 12.10 13.58
C ILE A 287 -8.36 11.33 14.81
N GLU A 288 -9.16 11.94 15.68
CA GLU A 288 -9.73 11.30 16.86
C GLU A 288 -10.60 10.09 16.50
N THR A 289 -11.39 10.22 15.42
CA THR A 289 -12.30 9.17 14.97
C THR A 289 -11.55 7.97 14.41
N TYR A 290 -10.56 8.19 13.56
CA TYR A 290 -10.00 7.13 12.72
C TYR A 290 -8.58 6.71 13.08
N PHE A 291 -7.73 7.61 13.61
CA PHE A 291 -6.36 7.25 13.95
C PHE A 291 -6.28 6.51 15.28
N LEU A 292 -5.21 5.78 15.47
CA LEU A 292 -4.82 5.20 16.74
C LEU A 292 -3.71 6.05 17.35
N PRO A 293 -3.70 6.26 18.69
CA PRO A 293 -2.55 6.80 19.40
C PRO A 293 -1.27 6.12 18.91
N THR A 294 -0.32 6.90 18.39
CA THR A 294 0.94 6.39 17.84
C THR A 294 2.07 7.31 18.25
N TYR A 295 3.17 6.75 18.77
CA TYR A 295 4.31 7.51 19.30
C TYR A 295 5.63 6.90 18.82
N LEU A 296 6.72 7.64 18.98
CA LEU A 296 8.09 7.14 18.72
C LEU A 296 8.70 6.40 19.93
N GLU A 297 8.00 6.36 21.05
CA GLU A 297 8.38 5.65 22.28
C GLU A 297 7.16 4.96 22.91
N ASP A 298 7.39 3.99 23.78
CA ASP A 298 6.32 3.21 24.40
C ASP A 298 5.79 3.79 25.72
N THR A 299 6.49 4.78 26.28
CA THR A 299 6.17 5.39 27.57
C THR A 299 4.69 5.80 27.72
N PRO A 300 4.01 6.36 26.70
CA PRO A 300 2.59 6.73 26.81
C PRO A 300 1.64 5.55 27.02
N PHE A 301 2.06 4.33 26.72
CA PHE A 301 1.23 3.13 26.86
C PHE A 301 1.43 2.39 28.18
N LEU A 302 2.57 2.62 28.85
CA LEU A 302 2.90 1.89 30.07
C LEU A 302 1.93 2.20 31.22
N GLY A 303 1.26 1.16 31.72
CA GLY A 303 0.21 1.25 32.74
C GLY A 303 -1.18 1.58 32.18
N GLU A 304 -1.31 2.00 30.94
CA GLU A 304 -2.54 2.50 30.33
C GLU A 304 -3.19 1.48 29.39
N SER A 305 -2.50 1.04 28.34
CA SER A 305 -3.06 0.14 27.33
C SER A 305 -2.01 -0.76 26.67
N ASP A 306 -2.46 -1.88 26.12
CA ASP A 306 -1.62 -2.73 25.27
C ASP A 306 -1.22 -1.97 23.98
N TYR A 307 -0.03 -2.29 23.46
CA TYR A 307 0.51 -1.62 22.30
C TYR A 307 1.26 -2.57 21.36
N VAL A 308 1.47 -2.11 20.14
CA VAL A 308 2.25 -2.80 19.13
C VAL A 308 3.48 -1.98 18.77
N LYS A 309 4.65 -2.62 18.78
CA LYS A 309 5.89 -2.08 18.20
C LYS A 309 5.97 -2.49 16.75
N LYS A 310 6.17 -1.53 15.84
CA LYS A 310 6.31 -1.74 14.39
C LYS A 310 7.53 -1.00 13.87
N PRO A 311 8.36 -1.56 12.99
CA PRO A 311 9.40 -0.79 12.30
C PRO A 311 8.77 0.26 11.38
N ALA A 312 9.41 1.41 11.23
CA ALA A 312 8.89 2.55 10.45
C ALA A 312 8.58 2.17 9.00
N PHE A 313 9.42 1.35 8.36
CA PHE A 313 9.28 0.86 6.99
C PHE A 313 9.07 -0.65 6.88
N GLY A 314 8.87 -1.36 7.99
CA GLY A 314 8.62 -2.81 7.98
C GLY A 314 7.42 -3.21 7.14
N ARG A 315 7.51 -4.36 6.49
CA ARG A 315 6.51 -4.94 5.59
C ARG A 315 6.04 -6.29 6.09
N GLU A 316 4.85 -6.72 5.68
CA GLU A 316 4.34 -8.08 5.87
C GLU A 316 4.36 -8.55 7.34
N GLY A 317 4.17 -7.63 8.27
CA GLY A 317 4.19 -7.92 9.71
C GLY A 317 5.57 -8.22 10.30
N ASP A 318 6.63 -8.28 9.46
CA ASP A 318 8.00 -8.56 9.92
C ASP A 318 8.42 -7.56 11.01
N SER A 319 9.07 -8.11 12.05
CA SER A 319 9.53 -7.37 13.24
C SER A 319 8.44 -6.69 14.08
N VAL A 320 7.17 -7.08 13.88
CA VAL A 320 6.05 -6.62 14.70
C VAL A 320 6.00 -7.40 16.02
N ILE A 321 5.87 -6.69 17.14
CA ILE A 321 5.78 -7.27 18.48
C ILE A 321 4.61 -6.62 19.24
N LEU A 322 3.76 -7.45 19.84
CA LEU A 322 2.65 -7.04 20.68
C LEU A 322 3.06 -7.06 22.15
N TYR A 323 2.77 -5.98 22.85
CA TYR A 323 3.10 -5.80 24.27
C TYR A 323 1.86 -5.54 25.09
N THR A 324 1.83 -6.09 26.30
CA THR A 324 0.87 -5.68 27.32
C THR A 324 1.21 -4.28 27.84
N LYS A 325 0.26 -3.61 28.47
CA LYS A 325 0.46 -2.33 29.16
C LYS A 325 1.57 -2.36 30.24
N ASP A 326 1.96 -3.53 30.71
CA ASP A 326 3.06 -3.70 31.65
C ASP A 326 4.43 -3.83 30.95
N GLY A 327 4.48 -3.63 29.63
CA GLY A 327 5.70 -3.70 28.83
C GLY A 327 6.19 -5.13 28.58
N GLN A 328 5.33 -6.15 28.76
CA GLN A 328 5.70 -7.55 28.51
C GLN A 328 5.25 -7.99 27.10
N PRO A 329 6.16 -8.53 26.26
CA PRO A 329 5.77 -9.04 24.97
C PRO A 329 4.90 -10.29 25.13
N PHE A 330 3.75 -10.34 24.46
CA PHE A 330 2.86 -11.51 24.50
C PHE A 330 2.71 -12.20 23.14
N HIS A 331 3.05 -11.52 22.05
CA HIS A 331 3.08 -12.09 20.70
C HIS A 331 4.13 -11.39 19.85
N ARG A 332 4.79 -12.14 18.93
CA ARG A 332 5.74 -11.58 17.96
C ARG A 332 5.74 -12.40 16.68
N GLU A 333 6.03 -11.76 15.57
CA GLU A 333 6.32 -12.45 14.31
C GLU A 333 7.68 -13.16 14.36
N THR A 334 7.79 -14.24 13.60
CA THR A 334 9.02 -15.04 13.54
C THR A 334 10.16 -14.30 12.85
N LEU A 335 9.85 -13.58 11.76
CA LEU A 335 10.82 -12.77 11.05
C LEU A 335 11.12 -11.49 11.82
N GLN A 336 12.40 -11.11 11.90
CA GLN A 336 12.89 -9.95 12.65
C GLN A 336 13.97 -9.21 11.84
N THR A 337 13.75 -9.07 10.51
CA THR A 337 14.71 -8.44 9.61
C THR A 337 14.85 -6.94 9.84
N TYR A 338 13.80 -6.27 10.31
CA TYR A 338 13.77 -4.83 10.59
C TYR A 338 13.95 -4.50 12.10
N ALA A 339 14.46 -5.44 12.91
CA ALA A 339 14.52 -5.28 14.37
C ALA A 339 15.36 -4.08 14.84
N GLU A 340 16.38 -3.71 14.07
CA GLU A 340 17.32 -2.60 14.38
C GLU A 340 16.88 -1.25 13.78
N GLU A 341 15.77 -1.23 13.01
CA GLU A 341 15.25 -0.01 12.43
C GLU A 341 14.49 0.85 13.44
N THR A 342 14.33 2.14 13.09
CA THR A 342 13.45 3.04 13.84
C THR A 342 12.06 2.41 13.96
N ALA A 343 11.55 2.34 15.19
CA ALA A 343 10.25 1.77 15.48
C ALA A 343 9.24 2.84 15.87
N VAL A 344 7.96 2.54 15.62
CA VAL A 344 6.83 3.25 16.18
C VAL A 344 6.06 2.34 17.13
N TYR A 345 5.39 2.95 18.09
CA TYR A 345 4.53 2.29 19.06
C TYR A 345 3.10 2.80 18.87
N GLN A 346 2.18 1.90 18.59
CA GLN A 346 0.79 2.22 18.30
C GLN A 346 -0.12 1.48 19.28
N GLN A 347 -1.21 2.11 19.71
CA GLN A 347 -2.23 1.44 20.52
C GLN A 347 -2.66 0.14 19.85
N PHE A 348 -2.66 -0.97 20.59
CA PHE A 348 -3.11 -2.26 20.09
C PHE A 348 -4.63 -2.36 20.16
N ILE A 349 -5.23 -2.71 19.04
CA ILE A 349 -6.62 -3.17 18.95
C ILE A 349 -6.59 -4.54 18.28
N GLU A 350 -7.15 -5.52 18.96
CA GLU A 350 -7.26 -6.85 18.41
C GLU A 350 -8.14 -6.87 17.15
N LEU A 351 -7.62 -7.44 16.08
CA LEU A 351 -8.37 -7.62 14.84
C LEU A 351 -9.60 -8.49 15.08
N PRO A 352 -10.74 -8.16 14.46
CA PRO A 352 -11.92 -9.00 14.53
C PRO A 352 -11.65 -10.38 13.91
N THR A 353 -12.38 -11.40 14.37
CA THR A 353 -12.27 -12.76 13.88
C THR A 353 -13.51 -13.21 13.11
N ARG A 354 -13.34 -14.19 12.24
CA ARG A 354 -14.44 -14.90 11.57
C ARG A 354 -14.08 -16.36 11.32
N MET A 355 -15.12 -17.18 11.16
CA MET A 355 -14.96 -18.54 10.62
C MET A 355 -14.76 -18.45 9.10
N THR A 356 -13.62 -18.89 8.62
CA THR A 356 -13.19 -18.83 7.21
C THR A 356 -13.06 -20.23 6.65
N THR A 357 -13.47 -20.46 5.41
CA THR A 357 -13.33 -21.73 4.72
C THR A 357 -12.02 -21.76 3.95
N THR A 358 -11.17 -22.74 4.24
CA THR A 358 -9.88 -22.99 3.58
C THR A 358 -9.86 -24.40 3.00
N VAL A 359 -8.86 -24.72 2.17
CA VAL A 359 -8.65 -26.10 1.68
C VAL A 359 -8.35 -27.09 2.82
N LYS A 360 -7.88 -26.59 3.97
CA LYS A 360 -7.60 -27.39 5.19
C LYS A 360 -8.86 -27.54 6.08
N GLY A 361 -9.98 -26.93 5.70
CA GLY A 361 -11.24 -26.92 6.45
C GLY A 361 -11.62 -25.56 7.00
N ARG A 362 -12.63 -25.52 7.85
CA ARG A 362 -13.06 -24.26 8.48
C ARG A 362 -12.19 -23.94 9.69
N MET A 363 -11.72 -22.72 9.76
CA MET A 363 -10.88 -22.23 10.86
C MET A 363 -11.26 -20.78 11.20
N GLU A 364 -11.01 -20.40 12.45
CA GLU A 364 -11.13 -19.01 12.85
C GLU A 364 -9.90 -18.22 12.38
N THR A 365 -10.12 -17.10 11.72
CA THR A 365 -9.06 -16.19 11.25
C THR A 365 -9.34 -14.78 11.71
N HIS A 366 -8.29 -14.03 12.02
CA HIS A 366 -8.36 -12.58 12.14
C HIS A 366 -8.46 -11.97 10.75
N TYR A 367 -9.06 -10.77 10.64
CA TYR A 367 -9.14 -10.10 9.36
C TYR A 367 -8.98 -8.58 9.47
N MET A 368 -8.47 -8.00 8.40
CA MET A 368 -8.42 -6.55 8.18
C MET A 368 -8.98 -6.20 6.80
N VAL A 369 -9.38 -4.96 6.62
CA VAL A 369 -9.88 -4.45 5.35
C VAL A 369 -8.87 -3.51 4.73
N GLY A 370 -8.39 -3.84 3.52
CA GLY A 370 -7.61 -2.92 2.69
C GLY A 370 -8.54 -2.11 1.79
N CYS A 371 -8.36 -0.79 1.74
CA CYS A 371 -9.07 0.08 0.80
C CYS A 371 -8.05 0.89 0.00
N PHE A 372 -8.07 0.72 -1.33
CA PHE A 372 -7.24 1.52 -2.21
C PHE A 372 -7.74 2.95 -2.31
N CYS A 373 -6.79 3.87 -2.42
CA CYS A 373 -7.01 5.27 -2.71
C CYS A 373 -6.20 5.64 -3.96
N LEU A 374 -6.88 6.05 -5.01
CA LEU A 374 -6.28 6.41 -6.28
C LEU A 374 -6.26 7.93 -6.40
N ASN A 375 -5.07 8.52 -6.23
CA ASN A 375 -4.90 9.99 -6.28
C ASN A 375 -5.89 10.75 -5.37
N GLY A 376 -6.15 10.24 -4.16
CA GLY A 376 -7.09 10.83 -3.19
C GLY A 376 -8.54 10.39 -3.34
N HIS A 377 -8.83 9.49 -4.27
CA HIS A 377 -10.18 8.95 -4.47
C HIS A 377 -10.26 7.51 -4.00
N PRO A 378 -11.10 7.19 -3.00
CA PRO A 378 -11.32 5.82 -2.55
C PRO A 378 -11.78 4.92 -3.69
N SER A 379 -11.31 3.68 -3.71
CA SER A 379 -11.54 2.78 -4.83
C SER A 379 -11.85 1.35 -4.37
N ALA A 380 -11.10 0.37 -4.89
CA ALA A 380 -11.29 -1.03 -4.57
C ALA A 380 -10.98 -1.33 -3.10
N LEU A 381 -11.76 -2.23 -2.51
CA LEU A 381 -11.55 -2.72 -1.15
C LEU A 381 -11.64 -4.24 -1.09
N GLY A 382 -10.99 -4.84 -0.10
CA GLY A 382 -10.98 -6.29 0.10
C GLY A 382 -10.43 -6.66 1.46
N VAL A 383 -10.42 -7.94 1.75
CA VAL A 383 -10.07 -8.48 3.06
C VAL A 383 -8.82 -9.34 2.99
N ARG A 384 -7.90 -9.11 3.92
CA ARG A 384 -6.83 -10.05 4.24
C ARG A 384 -7.22 -10.78 5.53
N ALA A 385 -7.15 -12.12 5.50
CA ALA A 385 -7.52 -12.97 6.62
C ALA A 385 -6.34 -13.87 7.02
N GLY A 386 -6.12 -14.08 8.32
CA GLY A 386 -5.00 -14.89 8.76
C GLY A 386 -4.78 -14.88 10.26
N SER A 387 -3.52 -14.74 10.68
CA SER A 387 -3.10 -14.66 12.07
C SER A 387 -3.43 -13.29 12.69
N MET A 388 -3.19 -13.16 14.00
CA MET A 388 -3.38 -11.92 14.77
C MET A 388 -2.54 -10.76 14.21
N ILE A 389 -1.33 -11.05 13.71
CA ILE A 389 -0.52 -10.11 12.93
C ILE A 389 -0.68 -10.50 11.46
N THR A 390 -1.11 -9.55 10.62
CA THR A 390 -1.23 -9.75 9.18
C THR A 390 0.18 -9.84 8.57
N ASN A 391 0.48 -10.95 7.90
CA ASN A 391 1.78 -11.24 7.31
C ASN A 391 1.65 -11.74 5.86
N ASN A 392 2.76 -12.19 5.25
CA ASN A 392 2.79 -12.70 3.88
C ASN A 392 2.04 -14.04 3.68
N GLN A 393 1.66 -14.72 4.76
CA GLN A 393 0.83 -15.93 4.73
C GLN A 393 -0.67 -15.62 4.86
N SER A 394 -1.03 -14.34 4.98
CA SER A 394 -2.44 -13.93 5.08
C SER A 394 -3.16 -14.18 3.76
N TYR A 395 -4.31 -14.79 3.85
CA TYR A 395 -5.18 -15.11 2.72
C TYR A 395 -5.78 -13.86 2.06
N TYR A 396 -5.94 -13.93 0.75
CA TYR A 396 -6.87 -13.09 0.03
C TYR A 396 -8.30 -13.62 0.21
N LEU A 397 -9.21 -12.75 0.66
CA LEU A 397 -10.63 -13.02 0.80
C LEU A 397 -11.42 -11.94 0.05
N ALA A 398 -12.13 -12.33 -0.99
CA ALA A 398 -12.94 -11.42 -1.79
C ALA A 398 -14.07 -10.81 -0.97
N VAL A 399 -14.57 -9.66 -1.38
CA VAL A 399 -15.73 -9.00 -0.78
C VAL A 399 -16.89 -8.91 -1.75
N GLY A 400 -18.11 -9.08 -1.23
CA GLY A 400 -19.33 -8.95 -1.99
C GLY A 400 -20.43 -8.28 -1.18
N THR A 401 -21.32 -7.57 -1.86
CA THR A 401 -22.49 -6.93 -1.24
C THR A 401 -23.75 -7.75 -1.56
N PRO A 402 -24.58 -8.08 -0.54
CA PRO A 402 -25.82 -8.78 -0.79
C PRO A 402 -26.74 -8.04 -1.77
N ILE A 403 -27.34 -8.80 -2.70
CA ILE A 403 -28.35 -8.26 -3.60
C ILE A 403 -29.59 -7.92 -2.74
N GLN A 404 -29.89 -6.65 -2.62
CA GLN A 404 -31.14 -6.24 -1.95
C GLN A 404 -32.31 -6.82 -2.74
N LYS A 405 -33.08 -7.74 -2.14
CA LYS A 405 -34.36 -8.13 -2.70
C LYS A 405 -35.28 -6.92 -2.54
N GLU A 406 -35.76 -6.38 -3.65
CA GLU A 406 -36.86 -5.41 -3.61
C GLU A 406 -38.01 -6.07 -2.79
N THR A 407 -38.23 -5.59 -1.60
CA THR A 407 -39.47 -5.89 -0.86
C THR A 407 -40.57 -5.17 -1.61
N ASN A 408 -41.23 -5.88 -2.55
CA ASN A 408 -42.51 -5.46 -3.08
C ASN A 408 -43.48 -5.37 -1.91
N SER A 409 -43.66 -4.14 -1.40
CA SER A 409 -44.71 -3.78 -0.45
C SER A 409 -45.97 -3.36 -1.20
#